data_6740ab12d4398e4436a3afdb784380eb
#
_entry.id   6740ab12d4398e4436a3afdb784380eb
#
_cell.length_a   1.000
_cell.length_b   1.000
_cell.length_c   1.000
_cell.angle_alpha   90.00
_cell.angle_beta   90.00
_cell.angle_gamma   90.00
#
_symmetry.space_group_name_H-M   'P 1'
#
loop_
_entity.id
_entity.type
_entity.pdbx_description
1 polymer ?
#
loop_
_entity_poly.entity_id
_entity_poly.type
_entity_poly.pdbx_seq_one_letter_code
_entity_poly.pdbx_strand_id
1 'polypeptide(L)'
;KLIAIDAHYDYILDNYHPYTEELRNCKFVVHTYDTYAIENCKITAKLLKESIYLTSFCEYITEDIETMIKEVSQLYFTLFVLHLFSTNKKDRVYKQAKFKSDLHKLSFKRDKISSTTKEYISNRVKEYDNYIQINQEDYESFLSYINSLGINENNCWQYFNGHDAFEEIGIKIATNLSCYYRGKYFEWLSAKVSNIKQRENLLKKFDNL
;
A
#
# COMPACT_ATOMS: atom_id res chain seq x y z
N LYS A 1 -0.41 30.83 14.25
CA LYS A 1 -0.92 29.81 13.32
C LYS A 1 0.10 28.69 13.24
N LEU A 2 -0.33 27.43 13.36
CA LEU A 2 0.51 26.27 13.10
C LEU A 2 0.41 25.90 11.62
N ILE A 3 1.51 25.45 11.04
CA ILE A 3 1.59 24.97 9.66
C ILE A 3 1.97 23.49 9.75
N ALA A 4 1.13 22.61 9.24
CA ALA A 4 1.46 21.19 9.08
C ALA A 4 2.09 21.00 7.69
N ILE A 5 3.21 20.31 7.65
CA ILE A 5 3.88 19.94 6.40
C ILE A 5 4.19 18.45 6.40
N ASP A 6 4.23 17.87 5.20
CA ASP A 6 4.65 16.49 5.03
C ASP A 6 6.13 16.35 5.37
N ALA A 7 6.49 15.28 6.04
CA ALA A 7 7.87 15.02 6.42
C ALA A 7 8.74 14.63 5.22
N HIS A 8 8.13 14.07 4.16
CA HIS A 8 8.84 13.51 3.00
C HIS A 8 9.96 12.56 3.46
N TYR A 9 11.11 12.61 2.81
CA TYR A 9 12.31 11.88 3.25
C TYR A 9 13.22 12.71 4.16
N ASP A 10 12.82 13.92 4.55
CA ASP A 10 13.60 14.78 5.44
C ASP A 10 13.79 14.16 6.83
N TYR A 11 12.89 13.26 7.24
CA TYR A 11 13.03 12.50 8.46
C TYR A 11 14.08 11.39 8.35
N ILE A 12 14.26 10.81 7.16
CA ILE A 12 15.12 9.65 6.91
C ILE A 12 16.48 10.07 6.38
N LEU A 13 16.50 11.06 5.45
CA LEU A 13 17.69 11.50 4.76
C LEU A 13 18.04 12.92 5.19
N ASP A 14 19.26 13.11 5.71
CA ASP A 14 19.74 14.44 6.02
C ASP A 14 19.89 15.28 4.74
N ASN A 15 19.42 16.55 4.83
CA ASN A 15 19.49 17.48 3.72
C ASN A 15 18.81 17.00 2.40
N TYR A 16 17.72 16.23 2.52
CA TYR A 16 16.92 15.87 1.37
C TYR A 16 16.36 17.13 0.67
N HIS A 17 15.87 18.08 1.45
CA HIS A 17 15.39 19.37 0.99
C HIS A 17 16.34 20.51 1.43
N PRO A 18 16.54 21.56 0.58
CA PRO A 18 17.46 22.66 0.94
C PRO A 18 17.07 23.43 2.21
N TYR A 19 15.82 23.35 2.64
CA TYR A 19 15.30 24.05 3.83
C TYR A 19 14.97 23.12 4.99
N THR A 20 15.42 21.86 4.95
CA THR A 20 15.07 20.85 5.97
C THR A 20 15.43 21.28 7.38
N GLU A 21 16.63 21.84 7.57
CA GLU A 21 17.10 22.27 8.87
C GLU A 21 16.31 23.45 9.42
N GLU A 22 16.00 24.46 8.59
CA GLU A 22 15.21 25.61 8.98
C GLU A 22 13.78 25.22 9.34
N LEU A 23 13.18 24.29 8.59
CA LEU A 23 11.84 23.78 8.86
C LEU A 23 11.79 22.94 10.14
N ARG A 24 12.79 22.10 10.40
CA ARG A 24 12.90 21.33 11.66
C ARG A 24 13.00 22.22 12.89
N ASN A 25 13.67 23.33 12.78
CA ASN A 25 13.87 24.28 13.88
C ASN A 25 12.73 25.30 14.03
N CYS A 26 11.76 25.31 13.13
CA CYS A 26 10.66 26.25 13.16
C CYS A 26 9.56 25.83 14.15
N LYS A 27 9.34 26.60 15.22
CA LYS A 27 8.36 26.33 16.28
C LYS A 27 6.89 26.33 15.79
N PHE A 28 6.62 26.83 14.60
CA PHE A 28 5.27 26.92 14.02
C PHE A 28 4.99 25.85 12.98
N VAL A 29 5.97 25.00 12.67
CA VAL A 29 5.85 23.91 11.71
C VAL A 29 5.69 22.58 12.47
N VAL A 30 4.67 21.83 12.10
CA VAL A 30 4.43 20.47 12.58
C VAL A 30 4.67 19.52 11.42
N HIS A 31 5.61 18.59 11.59
CA HIS A 31 5.92 17.57 10.61
C HIS A 31 5.14 16.28 10.89
N THR A 32 4.79 15.55 9.85
CA THR A 32 4.23 14.20 9.95
C THR A 32 5.36 13.18 10.14
N TYR A 33 6.06 13.24 11.29
CA TYR A 33 7.29 12.47 11.50
C TYR A 33 7.15 10.95 11.40
N ASP A 34 5.97 10.42 11.70
CA ASP A 34 5.75 8.97 11.69
C ASP A 34 5.36 8.42 10.31
N THR A 35 5.24 9.30 9.31
CA THR A 35 4.85 8.94 7.94
C THR A 35 5.48 9.89 6.94
N TYR A 36 5.56 9.46 5.65
CA TYR A 36 6.03 10.33 4.57
C TYR A 36 5.13 11.56 4.37
N ALA A 37 3.82 11.34 4.32
CA ALA A 37 2.82 12.35 4.08
C ALA A 37 1.48 11.99 4.73
N ILE A 38 0.56 12.94 4.79
CA ILE A 38 -0.77 12.72 5.38
C ILE A 38 -1.58 11.63 4.66
N GLU A 39 -1.33 11.40 3.37
CA GLU A 39 -1.97 10.35 2.60
C GLU A 39 -1.70 8.97 3.17
N ASN A 40 -0.50 8.73 3.72
CA ASN A 40 -0.17 7.45 4.36
C ASN A 40 -1.10 7.17 5.55
N CYS A 41 -1.52 8.20 6.29
CA CYS A 41 -2.47 8.04 7.39
C CYS A 41 -3.88 7.59 6.94
N LYS A 42 -4.20 7.71 5.65
CA LYS A 42 -5.48 7.26 5.07
C LYS A 42 -5.47 5.76 4.75
N ILE A 43 -4.29 5.12 4.73
CA ILE A 43 -4.15 3.69 4.45
C ILE A 43 -4.26 2.91 5.76
N THR A 44 -5.44 2.90 6.36
CA THR A 44 -5.71 2.11 7.57
C THR A 44 -6.77 1.05 7.29
N ALA A 45 -6.68 -0.09 7.97
CA ALA A 45 -7.67 -1.15 7.81
C ALA A 45 -9.10 -0.65 8.06
N LYS A 46 -9.28 0.24 9.03
CA LYS A 46 -10.59 0.84 9.34
C LYS A 46 -11.14 1.63 8.16
N LEU A 47 -10.37 2.60 7.63
CA LEU A 47 -10.84 3.46 6.52
C LEU A 47 -11.03 2.65 5.24
N LEU A 48 -10.18 1.66 4.96
CA LEU A 48 -10.34 0.78 3.82
C LEU A 48 -11.58 -0.09 3.94
N LYS A 49 -11.90 -0.64 5.13
CA LYS A 49 -13.15 -1.37 5.38
C LYS A 49 -14.37 -0.49 5.16
N GLU A 50 -14.38 0.73 5.66
CA GLU A 50 -15.47 1.69 5.43
C GLU A 50 -15.65 1.99 3.93
N SER A 51 -14.55 2.20 3.20
CA SER A 51 -14.60 2.42 1.74
C SER A 51 -15.15 1.21 0.98
N ILE A 52 -14.74 -0.01 1.35
CA ILE A 52 -15.23 -1.25 0.75
C ILE A 52 -16.73 -1.42 1.04
N TYR A 53 -17.17 -1.16 2.28
CA TYR A 53 -18.58 -1.19 2.65
C TYR A 53 -19.40 -0.25 1.77
N LEU A 54 -18.99 1.02 1.65
CA LEU A 54 -19.70 2.03 0.86
C LEU A 54 -19.80 1.68 -0.64
N THR A 55 -18.84 0.93 -1.15
CA THR A 55 -18.78 0.58 -2.57
C THR A 55 -19.33 -0.79 -2.93
N SER A 56 -19.38 -1.72 -1.97
CA SER A 56 -19.85 -3.10 -2.18
C SER A 56 -21.14 -3.44 -1.48
N PHE A 57 -21.61 -2.58 -0.57
CA PHE A 57 -22.75 -2.82 0.32
C PHE A 57 -22.58 -4.07 1.22
N CYS A 58 -21.33 -4.48 1.47
CA CYS A 58 -21.02 -5.63 2.31
C CYS A 58 -20.66 -5.17 3.73
N GLU A 59 -21.48 -5.51 4.71
CA GLU A 59 -21.25 -5.15 6.13
C GLU A 59 -20.12 -5.94 6.77
N TYR A 60 -19.85 -7.16 6.31
CA TYR A 60 -18.90 -8.08 6.91
C TYR A 60 -17.73 -8.37 5.98
N ILE A 61 -16.65 -7.62 6.18
CA ILE A 61 -15.39 -7.81 5.47
C ILE A 61 -14.52 -8.71 6.35
N THR A 62 -14.30 -9.93 5.88
CA THR A 62 -13.58 -10.98 6.62
C THR A 62 -12.07 -10.94 6.42
N GLU A 63 -11.61 -10.26 5.36
CA GLU A 63 -10.20 -10.17 5.03
C GLU A 63 -9.44 -9.31 6.05
N ASP A 64 -8.24 -9.77 6.39
CA ASP A 64 -7.32 -9.05 7.26
C ASP A 64 -6.52 -8.02 6.44
N ILE A 65 -7.08 -6.81 6.35
CA ILE A 65 -6.49 -5.72 5.58
C ILE A 65 -5.15 -5.26 6.19
N GLU A 66 -4.98 -5.35 7.50
CA GLU A 66 -3.70 -5.01 8.14
C GLU A 66 -2.59 -5.95 7.67
N THR A 67 -2.87 -7.25 7.64
CA THR A 67 -1.94 -8.24 7.09
C THR A 67 -1.67 -8.00 5.60
N MET A 68 -2.68 -7.62 4.80
CA MET A 68 -2.46 -7.29 3.38
C MET A 68 -1.49 -6.11 3.21
N ILE A 69 -1.66 -5.04 3.98
CA ILE A 69 -0.78 -3.86 3.95
C ILE A 69 0.64 -4.26 4.38
N LYS A 70 0.76 -5.05 5.44
CA LYS A 70 2.04 -5.55 5.95
C LYS A 70 2.77 -6.42 4.92
N GLU A 71 2.07 -7.31 4.22
CA GLU A 71 2.65 -8.12 3.15
C GLU A 71 3.19 -7.25 2.00
N VAL A 72 2.51 -6.15 1.65
CA VAL A 72 3.02 -5.18 0.67
C VAL A 72 4.30 -4.55 1.18
N SER A 73 4.33 -4.11 2.45
CA SER A 73 5.51 -3.54 3.08
C SER A 73 6.70 -4.49 2.99
N GLN A 74 6.51 -5.74 3.39
CA GLN A 74 7.55 -6.79 3.35
C GLN A 74 8.06 -7.03 1.93
N LEU A 75 7.15 -7.13 0.95
CA LEU A 75 7.53 -7.40 -0.43
C LEU A 75 8.37 -6.29 -1.05
N TYR A 76 8.08 -5.03 -0.72
CA TYR A 76 8.74 -3.87 -1.33
C TYR A 76 9.91 -3.31 -0.49
N PHE A 77 10.17 -3.85 0.69
CA PHE A 77 11.18 -3.32 1.62
C PHE A 77 12.55 -3.14 1.01
N THR A 78 13.08 -4.18 0.35
CA THR A 78 14.42 -4.12 -0.28
C THR A 78 14.49 -3.03 -1.36
N LEU A 79 13.47 -2.90 -2.20
CA LEU A 79 13.41 -1.86 -3.22
C LEU A 79 13.27 -0.46 -2.62
N PHE A 80 12.54 -0.34 -1.52
CA PHE A 80 12.42 0.92 -0.78
C PHE A 80 13.76 1.36 -0.18
N VAL A 81 14.45 0.45 0.51
CA VAL A 81 15.80 0.74 1.06
C VAL A 81 16.78 1.09 -0.06
N LEU A 82 16.74 0.36 -1.18
CA LEU A 82 17.57 0.64 -2.35
C LEU A 82 17.29 2.04 -2.93
N HIS A 83 16.02 2.45 -2.98
CA HIS A 83 15.65 3.79 -3.42
C HIS A 83 16.24 4.88 -2.52
N LEU A 84 16.09 4.72 -1.20
CA LEU A 84 16.64 5.67 -0.24
C LEU A 84 18.17 5.70 -0.27
N PHE A 85 18.81 4.54 -0.36
CA PHE A 85 20.26 4.41 -0.45
C PHE A 85 20.81 5.12 -1.69
N SER A 86 20.24 4.84 -2.87
CA SER A 86 20.62 5.50 -4.13
C SER A 86 20.37 7.02 -4.09
N THR A 87 19.31 7.44 -3.40
CA THR A 87 19.02 8.87 -3.19
C THR A 87 20.06 9.50 -2.29
N ASN A 88 20.42 8.86 -1.18
CA ASN A 88 21.43 9.32 -0.24
C ASN A 88 22.84 9.42 -0.87
N LYS A 89 23.22 8.41 -1.68
CA LYS A 89 24.48 8.43 -2.47
C LYS A 89 24.45 9.43 -3.62
N LYS A 90 23.30 9.97 -3.99
CA LYS A 90 23.11 10.88 -5.15
C LYS A 90 23.52 10.28 -6.49
N ASP A 91 23.66 8.95 -6.58
CA ASP A 91 24.07 8.25 -7.81
C ASP A 91 22.89 7.97 -8.77
N ARG A 92 21.66 8.09 -8.25
CA ARG A 92 20.43 7.99 -9.04
C ARG A 92 20.23 6.62 -9.75
N VAL A 93 20.84 5.57 -9.27
CA VAL A 93 20.72 4.21 -9.83
C VAL A 93 19.29 3.71 -9.75
N TYR A 94 18.64 3.90 -8.59
CA TYR A 94 17.23 3.54 -8.38
C TYR A 94 16.41 4.73 -7.87
N LYS A 95 15.83 5.49 -8.81
CA LYS A 95 15.09 6.74 -8.54
C LYS A 95 13.66 6.50 -8.08
N GLN A 96 13.05 7.52 -7.46
CA GLN A 96 11.63 7.54 -7.07
C GLN A 96 10.69 7.10 -8.22
N ALA A 97 10.93 7.59 -9.45
CA ALA A 97 10.10 7.21 -10.60
C ALA A 97 10.15 5.71 -10.92
N LYS A 98 11.30 5.04 -10.68
CA LYS A 98 11.40 3.58 -10.82
C LYS A 98 10.65 2.88 -9.69
N PHE A 99 10.82 3.31 -8.45
CA PHE A 99 10.11 2.75 -7.31
C PHE A 99 8.58 2.87 -7.50
N LYS A 100 8.10 4.04 -7.93
CA LYS A 100 6.69 4.26 -8.31
C LYS A 100 6.23 3.27 -9.38
N SER A 101 7.02 3.12 -10.46
CA SER A 101 6.72 2.17 -11.54
C SER A 101 6.65 0.73 -11.06
N ASP A 102 7.53 0.34 -10.14
CA ASP A 102 7.54 -1.00 -9.56
C ASP A 102 6.35 -1.18 -8.61
N LEU A 103 6.01 -0.17 -7.80
CA LEU A 103 4.82 -0.18 -6.94
C LEU A 103 3.53 -0.28 -7.77
N HIS A 104 3.48 0.34 -8.95
CA HIS A 104 2.35 0.24 -9.88
C HIS A 104 2.08 -1.22 -10.35
N LYS A 105 3.06 -2.11 -10.29
CA LYS A 105 2.90 -3.54 -10.60
C LYS A 105 2.20 -4.34 -9.49
N LEU A 106 1.94 -3.72 -8.33
CA LEU A 106 1.19 -4.35 -7.26
C LEU A 106 -0.21 -4.73 -7.75
N SER A 107 -0.58 -5.97 -7.52
CA SER A 107 -1.92 -6.49 -7.81
C SER A 107 -2.30 -7.56 -6.79
N PHE A 108 -3.60 -7.70 -6.56
CA PHE A 108 -4.15 -8.63 -5.59
C PHE A 108 -5.05 -9.65 -6.26
N LYS A 109 -5.06 -10.86 -5.70
CA LYS A 109 -6.06 -11.89 -5.96
C LYS A 109 -6.80 -12.13 -4.64
N ARG A 110 -7.92 -11.45 -4.47
CA ARG A 110 -8.66 -11.34 -3.21
C ARG A 110 -7.78 -10.74 -2.11
N ASP A 111 -7.45 -11.50 -1.07
CA ASP A 111 -6.68 -11.10 0.12
C ASP A 111 -5.16 -11.30 0.01
N LYS A 112 -4.68 -11.77 -1.16
CA LYS A 112 -3.26 -12.09 -1.36
C LYS A 112 -2.65 -11.29 -2.51
N ILE A 113 -1.40 -10.89 -2.34
CA ILE A 113 -0.62 -10.35 -3.44
C ILE A 113 -0.47 -11.43 -4.53
N SER A 114 -0.71 -11.04 -5.78
CA SER A 114 -0.64 -11.97 -6.91
C SER A 114 0.77 -12.57 -7.08
N SER A 115 0.82 -13.81 -7.58
CA SER A 115 2.10 -14.47 -7.89
C SER A 115 2.92 -13.70 -8.93
N THR A 116 2.25 -13.09 -9.90
CA THR A 116 2.91 -12.26 -10.93
C THR A 116 3.60 -11.04 -10.33
N THR A 117 2.99 -10.37 -9.36
CA THR A 117 3.64 -9.28 -8.62
C THR A 117 4.85 -9.79 -7.83
N LYS A 118 4.70 -10.90 -7.09
CA LYS A 118 5.81 -11.47 -6.30
C LYS A 118 7.00 -11.85 -7.18
N GLU A 119 6.75 -12.49 -8.31
CA GLU A 119 7.78 -12.86 -9.27
C GLU A 119 8.46 -11.62 -9.88
N TYR A 120 7.65 -10.64 -10.30
CA TYR A 120 8.18 -9.38 -10.83
C TYR A 120 9.11 -8.70 -9.83
N ILE A 121 8.69 -8.52 -8.57
CA ILE A 121 9.51 -7.86 -7.54
C ILE A 121 10.77 -8.67 -7.23
N SER A 122 10.68 -9.99 -7.14
CA SER A 122 11.84 -10.86 -6.94
C SER A 122 12.89 -10.69 -8.06
N ASN A 123 12.45 -10.65 -9.32
CA ASN A 123 13.34 -10.41 -10.44
C ASN A 123 13.90 -8.99 -10.43
N ARG A 124 13.08 -8.02 -10.02
CA ARG A 124 13.50 -6.62 -9.91
C ARG A 124 14.60 -6.42 -8.87
N VAL A 125 14.50 -7.08 -7.71
CA VAL A 125 15.57 -7.07 -6.69
C VAL A 125 16.85 -7.64 -7.25
N LYS A 126 16.80 -8.79 -7.93
CA LYS A 126 17.97 -9.43 -8.55
C LYS A 126 18.69 -8.54 -9.58
N GLU A 127 17.97 -7.68 -10.30
CA GLU A 127 18.60 -6.72 -11.23
C GLU A 127 19.59 -5.78 -10.53
N TYR A 128 19.43 -5.57 -9.23
CA TYR A 128 20.28 -4.69 -8.42
C TYR A 128 21.26 -5.43 -7.49
N ASP A 129 21.26 -6.77 -7.50
CA ASP A 129 22.17 -7.56 -6.65
C ASP A 129 23.62 -7.15 -6.82
N ASN A 130 24.08 -6.98 -8.09
CA ASN A 130 25.45 -6.54 -8.35
C ASN A 130 25.75 -5.13 -7.82
N TYR A 131 24.80 -4.21 -7.89
CA TYR A 131 24.95 -2.87 -7.32
C TYR A 131 25.04 -2.91 -5.79
N ILE A 132 24.21 -3.73 -5.15
CA ILE A 132 24.24 -3.93 -3.69
C ILE A 132 25.57 -4.57 -3.28
N GLN A 133 26.03 -5.60 -4.00
CA GLN A 133 27.30 -6.28 -3.71
C GLN A 133 28.52 -5.35 -3.82
N ILE A 134 28.58 -4.51 -4.86
CA ILE A 134 29.67 -3.54 -5.02
C ILE A 134 29.69 -2.51 -3.88
N ASN A 135 28.52 -2.20 -3.28
CA ASN A 135 28.38 -1.22 -2.22
C ASN A 135 27.99 -1.86 -0.88
N GLN A 136 28.36 -3.12 -0.64
CA GLN A 136 27.82 -3.94 0.44
C GLN A 136 27.97 -3.28 1.82
N GLU A 137 29.16 -2.84 2.18
CA GLU A 137 29.42 -2.23 3.50
C GLU A 137 28.58 -0.96 3.73
N ASP A 138 28.53 -0.08 2.72
CA ASP A 138 27.74 1.15 2.77
C ASP A 138 26.23 0.83 2.86
N TYR A 139 25.77 -0.17 2.09
CA TYR A 139 24.36 -0.58 2.07
C TYR A 139 23.94 -1.19 3.40
N GLU A 140 24.73 -2.07 3.98
CA GLU A 140 24.46 -2.69 5.29
C GLU A 140 24.46 -1.65 6.42
N SER A 141 25.41 -0.70 6.38
CA SER A 141 25.44 0.44 7.31
C SER A 141 24.19 1.30 7.18
N PHE A 142 23.78 1.60 5.95
CA PHE A 142 22.57 2.36 5.69
C PHE A 142 21.29 1.60 6.12
N LEU A 143 21.21 0.30 5.86
CA LEU A 143 20.11 -0.54 6.32
C LEU A 143 20.01 -0.56 7.86
N SER A 144 21.15 -0.64 8.54
CA SER A 144 21.23 -0.57 10.01
C SER A 144 20.75 0.79 10.52
N TYR A 145 21.10 1.87 9.83
CA TYR A 145 20.59 3.21 10.12
C TYR A 145 19.08 3.29 9.96
N ILE A 146 18.51 2.83 8.82
CA ILE A 146 17.07 2.78 8.59
C ILE A 146 16.33 2.02 9.71
N ASN A 147 16.87 0.85 10.09
CA ASN A 147 16.32 0.06 11.19
C ASN A 147 16.39 0.81 12.54
N SER A 148 17.45 1.59 12.79
CA SER A 148 17.58 2.40 14.01
C SER A 148 16.55 3.51 14.14
N LEU A 149 15.98 3.97 13.00
CA LEU A 149 14.85 4.90 12.96
C LEU A 149 13.49 4.19 13.23
N GLY A 150 13.48 2.87 13.48
CA GLY A 150 12.29 2.08 13.67
C GLY A 150 11.61 1.67 12.37
N ILE A 151 12.20 1.96 11.21
CA ILE A 151 11.68 1.61 9.88
C ILE A 151 12.16 0.19 9.54
N ASN A 152 11.21 -0.70 9.27
CA ASN A 152 11.48 -2.09 8.97
C ASN A 152 10.51 -2.65 7.92
N GLU A 153 10.67 -3.92 7.58
CA GLU A 153 9.85 -4.60 6.59
C GLU A 153 8.32 -4.57 6.87
N ASN A 154 7.91 -4.39 8.12
CA ASN A 154 6.49 -4.42 8.47
C ASN A 154 5.80 -3.05 8.35
N ASN A 155 6.58 -1.96 8.34
CA ASN A 155 6.04 -0.60 8.39
C ASN A 155 6.60 0.35 7.33
N CYS A 156 7.52 -0.08 6.47
CA CYS A 156 8.15 0.82 5.49
C CYS A 156 7.15 1.46 4.52
N TRP A 157 5.97 0.87 4.31
CA TRP A 157 4.90 1.44 3.50
C TRP A 157 4.46 2.84 3.98
N GLN A 158 4.60 3.14 5.27
CA GLN A 158 4.29 4.45 5.85
C GLN A 158 5.22 5.56 5.35
N TYR A 159 6.35 5.18 4.81
CA TYR A 159 7.39 6.07 4.28
C TYR A 159 7.46 6.08 2.76
N PHE A 160 6.60 5.35 2.06
CA PHE A 160 6.46 5.50 0.62
C PHE A 160 5.86 6.86 0.28
N ASN A 161 6.14 7.40 -0.91
CA ASN A 161 5.50 8.64 -1.35
C ASN A 161 3.99 8.54 -1.15
N GLY A 162 3.41 9.50 -0.41
CA GLY A 162 2.04 9.40 0.08
C GLY A 162 1.00 9.22 -1.02
N HIS A 163 1.10 9.96 -2.11
CA HIS A 163 0.20 9.79 -3.26
C HIS A 163 0.35 8.41 -3.88
N ASP A 164 1.60 7.96 -4.12
CA ASP A 164 1.87 6.66 -4.73
C ASP A 164 1.38 5.53 -3.80
N ALA A 165 1.64 5.62 -2.48
CA ALA A 165 1.17 4.64 -1.52
C ALA A 165 -0.37 4.57 -1.47
N PHE A 166 -1.04 5.72 -1.44
CA PHE A 166 -2.50 5.77 -1.39
C PHE A 166 -3.13 5.17 -2.64
N GLU A 167 -2.64 5.54 -3.83
CA GLU A 167 -3.13 5.00 -5.11
C GLU A 167 -2.84 3.50 -5.26
N GLU A 168 -1.60 3.10 -5.02
CA GLU A 168 -1.14 1.76 -5.36
C GLU A 168 -1.42 0.72 -4.27
N ILE A 169 -1.52 1.12 -3.01
CA ILE A 169 -1.85 0.20 -1.91
C ILE A 169 -3.31 0.37 -1.53
N GLY A 170 -3.69 1.56 -1.04
CA GLY A 170 -5.02 1.81 -0.49
C GLY A 170 -6.14 1.58 -1.50
N ILE A 171 -6.09 2.26 -2.65
CA ILE A 171 -7.12 2.14 -3.69
C ILE A 171 -7.15 0.74 -4.28
N LYS A 172 -5.99 0.11 -4.53
CA LYS A 172 -5.96 -1.26 -5.09
C LYS A 172 -6.55 -2.29 -4.14
N ILE A 173 -6.25 -2.24 -2.84
CA ILE A 173 -6.89 -3.13 -1.85
C ILE A 173 -8.41 -2.90 -1.84
N ALA A 174 -8.84 -1.65 -1.70
CA ALA A 174 -10.25 -1.30 -1.63
C ALA A 174 -11.00 -1.73 -2.90
N THR A 175 -10.47 -1.45 -4.08
CA THR A 175 -11.09 -1.81 -5.37
C THR A 175 -11.16 -3.33 -5.56
N ASN A 176 -10.07 -4.04 -5.29
CA ASN A 176 -10.02 -5.50 -5.42
C ASN A 176 -11.06 -6.19 -4.52
N LEU A 177 -11.13 -5.82 -3.25
CA LEU A 177 -12.10 -6.39 -2.31
C LEU A 177 -13.53 -5.93 -2.62
N SER A 178 -13.74 -4.68 -3.01
CA SER A 178 -15.08 -4.20 -3.43
C SER A 178 -15.62 -4.97 -4.64
N CYS A 179 -14.77 -5.26 -5.62
CA CYS A 179 -15.16 -6.08 -6.79
C CYS A 179 -15.51 -7.51 -6.36
N TYR A 180 -14.73 -8.11 -5.47
CA TYR A 180 -14.99 -9.45 -4.93
C TYR A 180 -16.34 -9.51 -4.20
N TYR A 181 -16.62 -8.58 -3.29
CA TYR A 181 -17.84 -8.56 -2.51
C TYR A 181 -19.08 -8.20 -3.36
N ARG A 182 -18.96 -7.30 -4.32
CA ARG A 182 -20.04 -7.02 -5.30
C ARG A 182 -20.39 -8.25 -6.10
N GLY A 183 -19.42 -9.01 -6.57
CA GLY A 183 -19.65 -10.28 -7.26
C GLY A 183 -20.48 -11.23 -6.41
N LYS A 184 -20.10 -11.45 -5.15
CA LYS A 184 -20.87 -12.29 -4.21
C LYS A 184 -22.26 -11.78 -3.92
N TYR A 185 -22.46 -10.48 -3.81
CA TYR A 185 -23.77 -9.89 -3.63
C TYR A 185 -24.68 -10.16 -4.83
N PHE A 186 -24.18 -10.04 -6.05
CA PHE A 186 -24.95 -10.35 -7.27
C PHE A 186 -25.26 -11.85 -7.39
N GLU A 187 -24.36 -12.75 -7.04
CA GLU A 187 -24.60 -14.19 -6.97
C GLU A 187 -25.73 -14.51 -5.98
N TRP A 188 -25.67 -13.95 -4.78
CA TRP A 188 -26.70 -14.13 -3.76
C TRP A 188 -28.06 -13.56 -4.22
N LEU A 189 -28.08 -12.36 -4.82
CA LEU A 189 -29.29 -11.74 -5.35
C LEU A 189 -29.92 -12.60 -6.45
N SER A 190 -29.11 -13.08 -7.38
CA SER A 190 -29.56 -13.95 -8.48
C SER A 190 -30.18 -15.24 -7.95
N ALA A 191 -29.57 -15.87 -6.94
CA ALA A 191 -30.11 -17.05 -6.29
C ALA A 191 -31.46 -16.77 -5.59
N LYS A 192 -31.58 -15.63 -4.91
CA LYS A 192 -32.82 -15.16 -4.27
C LYS A 192 -33.93 -14.95 -5.29
N VAL A 193 -33.64 -14.27 -6.40
CA VAL A 193 -34.61 -14.02 -7.48
C VAL A 193 -35.07 -15.32 -8.12
N SER A 194 -34.16 -16.28 -8.36
CA SER A 194 -34.51 -17.61 -8.88
C SER A 194 -35.44 -18.37 -7.94
N ASN A 195 -35.18 -18.32 -6.64
CA ASN A 195 -36.02 -18.96 -5.62
C ASN A 195 -37.42 -18.34 -5.55
N ILE A 196 -37.54 -17.02 -5.70
CA ILE A 196 -38.83 -16.31 -5.75
C ILE A 196 -39.61 -16.77 -6.97
N LYS A 197 -39.01 -16.77 -8.17
CA LYS A 197 -39.65 -17.24 -9.41
C LYS A 197 -40.11 -18.72 -9.32
N GLN A 198 -39.35 -19.57 -8.68
CA GLN A 198 -39.75 -20.98 -8.45
C GLN A 198 -40.98 -21.07 -7.53
N ARG A 199 -41.04 -20.26 -6.46
CA ARG A 199 -42.21 -20.18 -5.57
C ARG A 199 -43.47 -19.66 -6.30
N GLU A 200 -43.33 -18.62 -7.09
CA GLU A 200 -44.45 -18.06 -7.89
C GLU A 200 -44.95 -19.09 -8.90
N ASN A 201 -44.07 -19.84 -9.56
CA ASN A 201 -44.45 -20.89 -10.48
C ASN A 201 -45.15 -22.06 -9.80
N LEU A 202 -44.75 -22.40 -8.56
CA LEU A 202 -45.45 -23.43 -7.76
C LEU A 202 -46.83 -22.93 -7.34
N LEU A 203 -46.98 -21.70 -6.87
CA LEU A 203 -48.29 -21.12 -6.51
C LEU A 203 -49.23 -21.10 -7.71
N LYS A 204 -48.80 -20.67 -8.89
CA LYS A 204 -49.60 -20.71 -10.11
C LYS A 204 -50.03 -22.13 -10.50
N LYS A 205 -49.27 -23.14 -10.19
CA LYS A 205 -49.65 -24.55 -10.40
C LYS A 205 -50.72 -25.00 -9.42
N PHE A 206 -50.69 -24.51 -8.17
CA PHE A 206 -51.71 -24.82 -7.17
C PHE A 206 -53.04 -24.08 -7.44
N ASP A 207 -52.98 -22.86 -7.96
CA ASP A 207 -54.18 -22.08 -8.32
C ASP A 207 -54.94 -22.63 -9.55
N ASN A 208 -54.33 -23.55 -10.29
CA ASN A 208 -54.90 -24.21 -11.46
C ASN A 208 -55.36 -25.67 -11.20
N LEU A 209 -55.34 -26.10 -9.92
CA LEU A 209 -55.89 -27.39 -9.45
C LEU A 209 -57.23 -27.17 -8.76
#